data_6f5c94f4e78d8836176fe91ae7057a07
#
_entry.id   6f5c94f4e78d8836176fe91ae7057a07
#
_cell.length_a   1.000
_cell.length_b   1.000
_cell.length_c   1.000
_cell.angle_alpha   90.00
_cell.angle_beta   90.00
_cell.angle_gamma   90.00
#
_symmetry.space_group_name_H-M   'P 1'
#
loop_
_entity.id
_entity.type
_entity.pdbx_description
1 polymer ?
#
loop_
_entity_poly.entity_id
_entity_poly.type
_entity_poly.pdbx_seq_one_letter_code
_entity_poly.pdbx_strand_id
1 'polypeptide(L)'
;EAINISTEHMSAYQLTIEKGTSFYASFRDKKYTLPEEKVLLNLYTITDELLMSARLEKYEISNYAFKGSECVHNLDIWKGGEYCGIGPGAHGRIKINKKWHSTQKFSSPKIWLAKNLSKQTALFSNTKITGSERAQEILLTGLRLRKGINIKSLLNELNIKEDNKIIDKKEFKKFNQLGLIEMNKELLRITNKGVPILNHITNKLIL
;
A
#
# COMPACT_ATOMS: atom_id res chain seq x y z
N GLU A 1 3.23 8.14 -25.88
CA GLU A 1 4.44 7.38 -26.21
C GLU A 1 4.52 6.12 -25.31
N ALA A 2 4.54 6.23 -23.97
CA ALA A 2 4.59 5.08 -23.05
C ALA A 2 3.46 4.07 -23.28
N ILE A 3 2.23 4.52 -23.53
CA ILE A 3 1.08 3.65 -23.83
C ILE A 3 1.31 2.78 -25.07
N ASN A 4 1.99 3.32 -26.09
CA ASN A 4 2.28 2.57 -27.33
C ASN A 4 3.36 1.49 -27.16
N ILE A 5 4.14 1.56 -26.09
CA ILE A 5 5.20 0.61 -25.74
C ILE A 5 4.70 -0.38 -24.68
N SER A 6 3.68 0.03 -23.92
CA SER A 6 3.11 -0.79 -22.84
C SER A 6 2.44 -2.04 -23.39
N THR A 7 2.58 -3.10 -22.63
CA THR A 7 1.83 -4.34 -22.84
C THR A 7 0.45 -4.23 -22.15
N GLU A 8 0.10 -5.19 -21.33
CA GLU A 8 -1.22 -5.26 -20.66
C GLU A 8 -1.23 -4.61 -19.28
N HIS A 9 -0.09 -4.10 -18.80
CA HIS A 9 0.08 -3.53 -17.46
C HIS A 9 1.01 -2.33 -17.49
N MET A 10 0.68 -1.29 -16.70
CA MET A 10 1.52 -0.11 -16.51
C MET A 10 1.50 0.36 -15.05
N SER A 11 2.67 0.68 -14.54
CA SER A 11 2.83 1.37 -13.26
C SER A 11 3.19 2.84 -13.50
N ALA A 12 2.38 3.76 -12.98
CA ALA A 12 2.61 5.20 -13.09
C ALA A 12 2.72 5.80 -11.70
N TYR A 13 3.93 6.24 -11.34
CA TYR A 13 4.23 6.79 -10.02
C TYR A 13 4.35 8.31 -10.06
N GLN A 14 3.91 8.97 -9.01
CA GLN A 14 4.29 10.36 -8.74
C GLN A 14 5.65 10.39 -8.06
N LEU A 15 6.44 11.42 -8.37
CA LEU A 15 7.76 11.62 -7.76
C LEU A 15 7.64 11.82 -6.26
N THR A 16 8.34 10.98 -5.49
CA THR A 16 8.48 11.11 -4.04
C THR A 16 9.93 11.44 -3.69
N ILE A 17 10.13 12.42 -2.81
CA ILE A 17 11.46 12.83 -2.34
C ILE A 17 11.79 12.06 -1.07
N GLU A 18 12.58 11.00 -1.21
CA GLU A 18 12.97 10.13 -0.11
C GLU A 18 14.17 10.67 0.66
N LYS A 19 14.04 10.78 2.00
CA LYS A 19 15.13 11.17 2.90
C LYS A 19 16.32 10.22 2.77
N GLY A 20 17.54 10.75 2.87
CA GLY A 20 18.77 9.95 2.78
C GLY A 20 19.27 9.74 1.34
N THR A 21 18.59 10.29 0.32
CA THR A 21 19.01 10.23 -1.07
C THR A 21 19.73 11.53 -1.48
N SER A 22 20.58 11.46 -2.51
CA SER A 22 21.19 12.65 -3.12
C SER A 22 20.14 13.62 -3.68
N PHE A 23 19.02 13.08 -4.14
CA PHE A 23 17.89 13.86 -4.63
C PHE A 23 17.22 14.67 -3.52
N TYR A 24 17.05 14.08 -2.33
CA TYR A 24 16.58 14.81 -1.15
C TYR A 24 17.54 15.94 -0.74
N ALA A 25 18.85 15.66 -0.75
CA ALA A 25 19.86 16.70 -0.45
C ALA A 25 19.76 17.88 -1.42
N SER A 26 19.66 17.61 -2.72
CA SER A 26 19.49 18.64 -3.75
C SER A 26 18.21 19.45 -3.61
N PHE A 27 17.10 18.80 -3.24
CA PHE A 27 15.82 19.47 -2.94
C PHE A 27 15.92 20.36 -1.70
N ARG A 28 16.50 19.83 -0.60
CA ARG A 28 16.75 20.60 0.62
C ARG A 28 17.61 21.84 0.35
N ASP A 29 18.63 21.68 -0.49
CA ASP A 29 19.56 22.75 -0.88
C ASP A 29 18.97 23.68 -1.96
N LYS A 30 17.65 23.55 -2.26
CA LYS A 30 16.89 24.39 -3.21
C LYS A 30 17.46 24.43 -4.63
N LYS A 31 18.15 23.37 -5.07
CA LYS A 31 18.66 23.25 -6.45
C LYS A 31 17.54 23.05 -7.47
N TYR A 32 16.37 22.60 -7.02
CA TYR A 32 15.14 22.54 -7.81
C TYR A 32 13.92 22.64 -6.87
N THR A 33 12.77 22.93 -7.46
CA THR A 33 11.47 23.00 -6.78
C THR A 33 10.52 21.96 -7.37
N LEU A 34 9.63 21.44 -6.55
CA LEU A 34 8.53 20.61 -7.03
C LEU A 34 7.43 21.49 -7.64
N PRO A 35 6.67 20.98 -8.62
CA PRO A 35 5.46 21.64 -9.08
C PRO A 35 4.48 21.89 -7.92
N GLU A 36 3.64 22.89 -8.07
CA GLU A 36 2.55 23.17 -7.14
C GLU A 36 1.58 21.99 -7.05
N GLU A 37 0.93 21.82 -5.91
CA GLU A 37 -0.01 20.71 -5.66
C GLU A 37 -1.12 20.62 -6.72
N LYS A 38 -1.61 21.77 -7.21
CA LYS A 38 -2.60 21.82 -8.27
C LYS A 38 -2.08 21.21 -9.58
N VAL A 39 -0.83 21.44 -9.90
CA VAL A 39 -0.18 20.87 -11.10
C VAL A 39 0.02 19.37 -10.93
N LEU A 40 0.45 18.92 -9.75
CA LEU A 40 0.59 17.50 -9.43
C LEU A 40 -0.74 16.77 -9.51
N LEU A 41 -1.82 17.37 -8.99
CA LEU A 41 -3.16 16.80 -9.08
C LEU A 41 -3.65 16.72 -10.54
N ASN A 42 -3.41 17.76 -11.33
CA ASN A 42 -3.74 17.74 -12.76
C ASN A 42 -2.97 16.65 -13.52
N LEU A 43 -1.68 16.50 -13.27
CA LEU A 43 -0.87 15.44 -13.88
C LEU A 43 -1.41 14.05 -13.52
N TYR A 44 -1.80 13.87 -12.27
CA TYR A 44 -2.43 12.62 -11.81
C TYR A 44 -3.74 12.36 -12.58
N THR A 45 -4.62 13.34 -12.66
CA THR A 45 -5.92 13.22 -13.34
C THR A 45 -5.74 12.92 -14.84
N ILE A 46 -4.85 13.67 -15.52
CA ILE A 46 -4.56 13.45 -16.94
C ILE A 46 -3.96 12.04 -17.16
N THR A 47 -3.12 11.57 -16.26
CA THR A 47 -2.56 10.21 -16.34
C THR A 47 -3.67 9.17 -16.25
N ASP A 48 -4.59 9.31 -15.29
CA ASP A 48 -5.75 8.43 -15.15
C ASP A 48 -6.58 8.41 -16.44
N GLU A 49 -6.95 9.57 -16.97
CA GLU A 49 -7.78 9.70 -18.18
C GLU A 49 -7.12 9.07 -19.40
N LEU A 50 -5.84 9.33 -19.62
CA LEU A 50 -5.08 8.78 -20.75
C LEU A 50 -4.96 7.26 -20.68
N LEU A 51 -4.67 6.70 -19.50
CA LEU A 51 -4.54 5.26 -19.33
C LEU A 51 -5.90 4.56 -19.45
N MET A 52 -6.94 5.12 -18.86
CA MET A 52 -8.30 4.60 -19.01
C MET A 52 -8.80 4.64 -20.45
N SER A 53 -8.48 5.68 -21.22
CA SER A 53 -8.84 5.77 -22.66
C SER A 53 -8.14 4.69 -23.48
N ALA A 54 -6.98 4.22 -23.02
CA ALA A 54 -6.24 3.09 -23.59
C ALA A 54 -6.66 1.73 -23.01
N ARG A 55 -7.79 1.63 -22.28
CA ARG A 55 -8.32 0.44 -21.61
C ARG A 55 -7.43 -0.11 -20.48
N LEU A 56 -6.45 0.64 -20.02
CA LEU A 56 -5.66 0.32 -18.84
C LEU A 56 -6.44 0.80 -17.62
N GLU A 57 -7.21 -0.09 -17.02
CA GLU A 57 -8.04 0.23 -15.85
C GLU A 57 -7.18 0.27 -14.60
N LYS A 58 -7.38 1.32 -13.79
CA LYS A 58 -6.71 1.45 -12.50
C LYS A 58 -7.28 0.43 -11.51
N TYR A 59 -6.44 -0.46 -10.98
CA TYR A 59 -6.86 -1.42 -9.98
C TYR A 59 -6.39 -1.08 -8.55
N GLU A 60 -5.34 -0.25 -8.42
CA GLU A 60 -4.88 0.37 -7.18
C GLU A 60 -4.31 1.78 -7.47
N ILE A 61 -3.63 2.42 -6.54
CA ILE A 61 -3.25 3.85 -6.61
C ILE A 61 -2.33 4.17 -7.80
N SER A 62 -1.38 3.29 -8.12
CA SER A 62 -0.30 3.55 -9.08
C SER A 62 -0.24 2.54 -10.22
N ASN A 63 -1.09 1.50 -10.20
CA ASN A 63 -1.04 0.41 -11.16
C ASN A 63 -2.34 0.30 -11.98
N TYR A 64 -2.14 0.12 -13.27
CA TYR A 64 -3.17 0.03 -14.30
C TYR A 64 -2.96 -1.23 -15.11
N ALA A 65 -4.04 -1.90 -15.51
CA ALA A 65 -3.96 -3.11 -16.31
C ALA A 65 -5.20 -3.26 -17.20
N PHE A 66 -5.08 -4.04 -18.26
CA PHE A 66 -6.26 -4.60 -18.89
C PHE A 66 -6.98 -5.52 -17.91
N LYS A 67 -8.28 -5.60 -18.05
CA LYS A 67 -9.10 -6.47 -17.19
C LYS A 67 -8.61 -7.91 -17.26
N GLY A 68 -8.17 -8.46 -16.12
CA GLY A 68 -7.61 -9.80 -15.98
C GLY A 68 -6.08 -9.87 -16.08
N SER A 69 -5.41 -8.76 -16.37
CA SER A 69 -3.93 -8.65 -16.43
C SER A 69 -3.36 -7.89 -15.23
N GLU A 70 -4.15 -7.74 -14.14
CA GLU A 70 -3.68 -7.13 -12.90
C GLU A 70 -2.54 -7.98 -12.31
N CYS A 71 -1.51 -7.32 -11.80
CA CYS A 71 -0.38 -8.01 -11.17
C CYS A 71 -0.84 -8.80 -9.93
N VAL A 72 -0.82 -10.13 -10.03
CA VAL A 72 -1.28 -11.05 -8.96
C VAL A 72 -0.50 -10.81 -7.67
N HIS A 73 0.83 -10.64 -7.74
CA HIS A 73 1.67 -10.35 -6.59
C HIS A 73 1.26 -9.06 -5.88
N ASN A 74 1.00 -7.97 -6.62
CA ASN A 74 0.56 -6.71 -6.04
C ASN A 74 -0.80 -6.87 -5.35
N LEU A 75 -1.75 -7.52 -6.04
CA LEU A 75 -3.08 -7.76 -5.47
C LEU A 75 -3.03 -8.61 -4.20
N ASP A 76 -2.18 -9.63 -4.17
CA ASP A 76 -2.02 -10.50 -3.00
C ASP A 76 -1.48 -9.73 -1.80
N ILE A 77 -0.43 -8.93 -1.99
CA ILE A 77 0.12 -8.08 -0.92
C ILE A 77 -0.90 -7.05 -0.44
N TRP A 78 -1.60 -6.36 -1.34
CA TRP A 78 -2.59 -5.36 -0.96
C TRP A 78 -3.79 -5.96 -0.24
N LYS A 79 -4.14 -7.21 -0.51
CA LYS A 79 -5.17 -7.97 0.22
C LYS A 79 -4.69 -8.57 1.54
N GLY A 80 -3.42 -8.40 1.87
CA GLY A 80 -2.84 -8.92 3.10
C GLY A 80 -2.43 -10.40 3.02
N GLY A 81 -2.04 -10.88 1.85
CA GLY A 81 -1.47 -12.21 1.66
C GLY A 81 -0.18 -12.44 2.46
N GLU A 82 0.23 -13.70 2.52
CA GLU A 82 1.52 -14.07 3.11
C GLU A 82 2.65 -13.82 2.11
N TYR A 83 3.77 -13.27 2.59
CA TYR A 83 4.96 -13.12 1.76
C TYR A 83 6.25 -13.23 2.57
N CYS A 84 7.29 -13.78 1.95
CA CYS A 84 8.63 -13.89 2.53
C CYS A 84 9.53 -12.79 1.97
N GLY A 85 10.18 -12.04 2.88
CA GLY A 85 11.22 -11.10 2.49
C GLY A 85 12.52 -11.83 2.14
N ILE A 86 13.07 -11.58 0.95
CA ILE A 86 14.35 -12.11 0.47
C ILE A 86 15.28 -10.94 0.15
N GLY A 87 16.50 -10.99 0.68
CA GLY A 87 17.50 -9.93 0.49
C GLY A 87 17.74 -9.05 1.71
N PRO A 88 18.76 -8.16 1.65
CA PRO A 88 19.07 -7.22 2.73
C PRO A 88 17.90 -6.26 3.00
N GLY A 89 17.54 -6.11 4.29
CA GLY A 89 16.47 -5.22 4.72
C GLY A 89 15.05 -5.68 4.37
N ALA A 90 14.89 -6.81 3.71
CA ALA A 90 13.60 -7.29 3.26
C ALA A 90 12.67 -7.63 4.44
N HIS A 91 11.41 -7.20 4.33
CA HIS A 91 10.35 -7.51 5.27
C HIS A 91 9.50 -8.67 4.77
N GLY A 92 8.84 -9.37 5.70
CA GLY A 92 7.89 -10.44 5.38
C GLY A 92 6.71 -10.45 6.34
N ARG A 93 5.62 -11.04 5.89
CA ARG A 93 4.42 -11.35 6.69
C ARG A 93 4.07 -12.81 6.46
N ILE A 94 4.28 -13.66 7.46
CA ILE A 94 4.11 -15.11 7.37
C ILE A 94 3.30 -15.65 8.54
N LYS A 95 2.64 -16.78 8.34
CA LYS A 95 2.01 -17.51 9.43
C LYS A 95 2.94 -18.62 9.94
N ILE A 96 3.28 -18.60 11.22
CA ILE A 96 3.99 -19.66 11.91
C ILE A 96 3.05 -20.23 12.96
N ASN A 97 2.75 -21.52 12.89
CA ASN A 97 1.79 -22.18 13.77
C ASN A 97 0.45 -21.43 13.86
N LYS A 98 -0.10 -21.04 12.70
CA LYS A 98 -1.35 -20.27 12.56
C LYS A 98 -1.33 -18.86 13.18
N LYS A 99 -0.18 -18.35 13.56
CA LYS A 99 -0.01 -16.99 14.13
C LYS A 99 0.77 -16.13 13.16
N TRP A 100 0.32 -14.90 12.96
CA TRP A 100 1.00 -13.93 12.11
C TRP A 100 2.31 -13.46 12.74
N HIS A 101 3.33 -13.36 11.90
CA HIS A 101 4.64 -12.85 12.23
C HIS A 101 5.11 -11.79 11.23
N SER A 102 5.65 -10.72 11.76
CA SER A 102 6.46 -9.76 11.02
C SER A 102 7.90 -10.20 11.06
N THR A 103 8.51 -10.36 9.89
CA THR A 103 9.93 -10.69 9.79
C THR A 103 10.68 -9.56 9.09
N GLN A 104 11.96 -9.36 9.48
CA GLN A 104 12.86 -8.42 8.83
C GLN A 104 14.25 -9.03 8.73
N LYS A 105 14.90 -8.85 7.58
CA LYS A 105 16.31 -9.25 7.39
C LYS A 105 17.24 -8.11 7.79
N PHE A 106 18.53 -8.43 8.06
CA PHE A 106 19.54 -7.40 8.25
C PHE A 106 19.61 -6.48 7.04
N SER A 107 19.57 -5.17 7.26
CA SER A 107 19.53 -4.15 6.19
C SER A 107 20.90 -3.96 5.49
N SER A 108 22.00 -4.18 6.22
CA SER A 108 23.34 -4.11 5.61
C SER A 108 23.57 -5.30 4.67
N PRO A 109 23.84 -5.08 3.36
CA PRO A 109 24.16 -6.17 2.43
C PRO A 109 25.33 -7.02 2.87
N LYS A 110 26.37 -6.39 3.42
CA LYS A 110 27.56 -7.08 3.93
C LYS A 110 27.25 -8.02 5.10
N ILE A 111 26.46 -7.56 6.07
CA ILE A 111 26.07 -8.37 7.22
C ILE A 111 25.13 -9.50 6.78
N TRP A 112 24.13 -9.18 5.95
CA TRP A 112 23.20 -10.16 5.42
C TRP A 112 23.90 -11.28 4.66
N LEU A 113 24.86 -10.93 3.79
CA LEU A 113 25.65 -11.90 3.03
C LEU A 113 26.51 -12.77 3.96
N ALA A 114 27.26 -12.16 4.89
CA ALA A 114 28.10 -12.89 5.84
C ALA A 114 27.32 -13.91 6.68
N LYS A 115 26.11 -13.53 7.14
CA LYS A 115 25.21 -14.42 7.89
C LYS A 115 24.77 -15.62 7.05
N ASN A 116 24.37 -15.40 5.79
CA ASN A 116 23.95 -16.49 4.90
C ASN A 116 25.11 -17.43 4.55
N LEU A 117 26.31 -16.90 4.27
CA LEU A 117 27.49 -17.72 3.97
C LEU A 117 27.94 -18.57 5.16
N SER A 118 27.79 -18.05 6.37
CA SER A 118 28.11 -18.81 7.61
C SER A 118 26.98 -19.76 8.05
N LYS A 119 25.96 -19.96 7.22
CA LYS A 119 24.74 -20.77 7.53
C LYS A 119 24.01 -20.32 8.80
N GLN A 120 24.21 -19.09 9.23
CA GLN A 120 23.46 -18.47 10.30
C GLN A 120 22.17 -17.83 9.74
N THR A 121 21.20 -17.59 10.63
CA THR A 121 20.03 -16.83 10.17
C THR A 121 20.40 -15.39 9.85
N ALA A 122 20.02 -14.93 8.66
CA ALA A 122 20.10 -13.52 8.28
C ALA A 122 18.85 -12.71 8.71
N LEU A 123 18.06 -13.29 9.61
CA LEU A 123 16.88 -12.67 10.19
C LEU A 123 17.30 -11.69 11.28
N PHE A 124 16.94 -10.41 11.12
CA PHE A 124 17.18 -9.37 12.11
C PHE A 124 16.11 -9.40 13.21
N SER A 125 14.85 -9.54 12.82
CA SER A 125 13.73 -9.65 13.75
C SER A 125 12.65 -10.62 13.27
N ASN A 126 11.96 -11.22 14.23
CA ASN A 126 10.79 -12.06 14.04
C ASN A 126 9.84 -11.79 15.20
N THR A 127 8.82 -10.98 14.96
CA THR A 127 7.88 -10.51 15.98
C THR A 127 6.48 -11.02 15.66
N LYS A 128 5.83 -11.63 16.65
CA LYS A 128 4.44 -12.02 16.54
C LYS A 128 3.55 -10.79 16.47
N ILE A 129 2.59 -10.78 15.53
CA ILE A 129 1.61 -9.72 15.36
C ILE A 129 0.25 -10.21 15.87
N THR A 130 -0.47 -9.35 16.56
CA THR A 130 -1.87 -9.60 16.98
C THR A 130 -2.82 -9.56 15.79
N GLY A 131 -4.03 -10.09 15.95
CA GLY A 131 -5.07 -9.96 14.93
C GLY A 131 -5.42 -8.50 14.63
N SER A 132 -5.48 -7.64 15.65
CA SER A 132 -5.78 -6.22 15.47
C SER A 132 -4.68 -5.49 14.69
N GLU A 133 -3.40 -5.67 15.06
CA GLU A 133 -2.26 -5.10 14.31
C GLU A 133 -2.27 -5.57 12.85
N ARG A 134 -2.55 -6.86 12.62
CA ARG A 134 -2.64 -7.38 11.25
C ARG A 134 -3.81 -6.79 10.47
N ALA A 135 -4.95 -6.59 11.10
CA ALA A 135 -6.11 -5.95 10.47
C ALA A 135 -5.81 -4.49 10.10
N GLN A 136 -5.13 -3.75 10.96
CA GLN A 136 -4.69 -2.38 10.67
C GLN A 136 -3.74 -2.32 9.49
N GLU A 137 -2.75 -3.23 9.42
CA GLU A 137 -1.87 -3.36 8.25
C GLU A 137 -2.65 -3.66 6.96
N ILE A 138 -3.60 -4.61 7.00
CA ILE A 138 -4.41 -4.97 5.83
C ILE A 138 -5.33 -3.81 5.41
N LEU A 139 -5.87 -3.05 6.35
CA LEU A 139 -6.64 -1.84 6.05
C LEU A 139 -5.77 -0.78 5.38
N LEU A 140 -4.58 -0.52 5.93
CA LEU A 140 -3.64 0.45 5.40
C LEU A 140 -3.25 0.16 3.94
N THR A 141 -2.99 -1.11 3.64
CA THR A 141 -2.61 -1.54 2.30
C THR A 141 -3.81 -1.70 1.37
N GLY A 142 -4.85 -2.35 1.82
CA GLY A 142 -5.99 -2.72 1.00
C GLY A 142 -6.94 -1.57 0.67
N LEU A 143 -6.95 -0.47 1.43
CA LEU A 143 -7.66 0.76 1.05
C LEU A 143 -7.02 1.46 -0.16
N ARG A 144 -5.84 1.01 -0.61
CA ARG A 144 -5.26 1.40 -1.89
C ARG A 144 -5.98 0.76 -3.09
N LEU A 145 -6.62 -0.40 -2.88
CA LEU A 145 -7.37 -1.10 -3.92
C LEU A 145 -8.64 -0.33 -4.31
N ARG A 146 -8.89 -0.19 -5.62
CA ARG A 146 -10.14 0.40 -6.13
C ARG A 146 -11.39 -0.35 -5.68
N LYS A 147 -11.27 -1.66 -5.53
CA LYS A 147 -12.37 -2.53 -5.04
C LYS A 147 -12.61 -2.38 -3.54
N GLY A 148 -11.63 -1.83 -2.79
CA GLY A 148 -11.72 -1.72 -1.33
C GLY A 148 -11.57 -3.06 -0.61
N ILE A 149 -11.98 -3.08 0.68
CA ILE A 149 -11.85 -4.22 1.59
C ILE A 149 -13.21 -4.61 2.16
N ASN A 150 -13.48 -5.91 2.22
CA ASN A 150 -14.62 -6.43 2.98
C ASN A 150 -14.23 -6.51 4.46
N ILE A 151 -14.80 -5.61 5.26
CA ILE A 151 -14.50 -5.48 6.69
C ILE A 151 -14.93 -6.72 7.47
N LYS A 152 -16.09 -7.28 7.18
CA LYS A 152 -16.59 -8.46 7.89
C LYS A 152 -15.72 -9.70 7.63
N SER A 153 -15.31 -9.91 6.39
CA SER A 153 -14.39 -10.99 6.05
C SER A 153 -13.05 -10.83 6.78
N LEU A 154 -12.50 -9.60 6.82
CA LEU A 154 -11.27 -9.28 7.54
C LEU A 154 -11.38 -9.57 9.05
N LEU A 155 -12.46 -9.13 9.69
CA LEU A 155 -12.70 -9.35 11.11
C LEU A 155 -12.83 -10.85 11.43
N ASN A 156 -13.58 -11.59 10.60
CA ASN A 156 -13.77 -13.03 10.77
C ASN A 156 -12.46 -13.81 10.62
N GLU A 157 -11.67 -13.51 9.57
CA GLU A 157 -10.37 -14.17 9.34
C GLU A 157 -9.40 -13.99 10.51
N LEU A 158 -9.40 -12.82 11.12
CA LEU A 158 -8.50 -12.47 12.21
C LEU A 158 -9.10 -12.67 13.61
N ASN A 159 -10.31 -13.23 13.71
CA ASN A 159 -11.05 -13.45 14.95
C ASN A 159 -11.22 -12.18 15.80
N ILE A 160 -11.49 -11.05 15.14
CA ILE A 160 -11.77 -9.77 15.79
C ILE A 160 -13.30 -9.61 15.92
N LYS A 161 -13.78 -9.44 17.16
CA LYS A 161 -15.22 -9.35 17.42
C LYS A 161 -15.84 -8.01 17.03
N GLU A 162 -15.07 -6.94 17.07
CA GLU A 162 -15.55 -5.57 16.90
C GLU A 162 -14.59 -4.73 16.04
N ASP A 163 -15.13 -4.00 15.09
CA ASP A 163 -14.38 -3.11 14.18
C ASP A 163 -13.81 -1.86 14.87
N ASN A 164 -14.41 -1.44 16.04
CA ASN A 164 -13.95 -0.30 16.84
C ASN A 164 -12.53 -0.47 17.41
N LYS A 165 -11.92 -1.63 17.27
CA LYS A 165 -10.52 -1.90 17.62
C LYS A 165 -9.54 -1.63 16.48
N ILE A 166 -10.05 -1.36 15.28
CA ILE A 166 -9.23 -1.16 14.09
C ILE A 166 -9.62 0.09 13.30
N ILE A 167 -10.86 0.59 13.48
CA ILE A 167 -11.39 1.76 12.77
C ILE A 167 -11.91 2.77 13.77
N ASP A 168 -11.45 4.03 13.65
CA ASP A 168 -12.01 5.16 14.37
C ASP A 168 -13.38 5.54 13.81
N LYS A 169 -14.44 5.27 14.57
CA LYS A 169 -15.83 5.50 14.13
C LYS A 169 -16.18 6.98 13.94
N LYS A 170 -15.52 7.89 14.66
CA LYS A 170 -15.72 9.33 14.51
C LYS A 170 -15.16 9.81 13.18
N GLU A 171 -13.91 9.44 12.88
CA GLU A 171 -13.27 9.79 11.62
C GLU A 171 -13.94 9.07 10.44
N PHE A 172 -14.37 7.81 10.61
CA PHE A 172 -15.17 7.11 9.61
C PHE A 172 -16.43 7.91 9.23
N LYS A 173 -17.25 8.31 10.22
CA LYS A 173 -18.47 9.08 10.00
C LYS A 173 -18.18 10.40 9.27
N LYS A 174 -17.14 11.11 9.69
CA LYS A 174 -16.70 12.37 9.09
C LYS A 174 -16.29 12.18 7.62
N PHE A 175 -15.41 11.23 7.32
CA PHE A 175 -14.94 10.99 5.95
C PHE A 175 -16.05 10.47 5.03
N ASN A 176 -16.96 9.65 5.56
CA ASN A 176 -18.12 9.18 4.81
C ASN A 176 -19.08 10.34 4.47
N GLN A 177 -19.38 11.24 5.41
CA GLN A 177 -20.18 12.44 5.17
C GLN A 177 -19.53 13.39 4.14
N LEU A 178 -18.21 13.49 4.14
CA LEU A 178 -17.46 14.27 3.16
C LEU A 178 -17.38 13.59 1.78
N GLY A 179 -17.87 12.35 1.64
CA GLY A 179 -17.79 11.55 0.43
C GLY A 179 -16.38 11.14 0.04
N LEU A 180 -15.45 11.05 1.02
CA LEU A 180 -14.06 10.65 0.81
C LEU A 180 -13.89 9.13 0.87
N ILE A 181 -14.72 8.47 1.65
CA ILE A 181 -14.84 7.02 1.76
C ILE A 181 -16.30 6.63 1.57
N GLU A 182 -16.54 5.39 1.26
CA GLU A 182 -17.88 4.82 1.25
C GLU A 182 -17.88 3.38 1.79
N MET A 183 -18.97 3.02 2.42
CA MET A 183 -19.25 1.68 2.87
C MET A 183 -20.52 1.17 2.17
N ASN A 184 -20.37 0.18 1.30
CA ASN A 184 -21.51 -0.47 0.67
C ASN A 184 -21.63 -1.89 1.23
N LYS A 185 -22.68 -2.14 2.02
CA LYS A 185 -22.82 -3.33 2.85
C LYS A 185 -21.62 -3.48 3.78
N GLU A 186 -20.68 -4.33 3.43
CA GLU A 186 -19.47 -4.65 4.21
C GLU A 186 -18.18 -4.22 3.52
N LEU A 187 -18.29 -3.63 2.32
CA LEU A 187 -17.16 -3.23 1.49
C LEU A 187 -16.83 -1.77 1.75
N LEU A 188 -15.70 -1.54 2.40
CA LEU A 188 -15.13 -0.20 2.62
C LEU A 188 -14.15 0.14 1.50
N ARG A 189 -14.34 1.29 0.86
CA ARG A 189 -13.40 1.80 -0.16
C ARG A 189 -13.19 3.30 -0.10
N ILE A 190 -12.07 3.75 -0.63
CA ILE A 190 -11.78 5.16 -0.88
C ILE A 190 -12.47 5.58 -2.19
N THR A 191 -13.16 6.72 -2.19
CA THR A 191 -13.77 7.29 -3.39
C THR A 191 -12.72 8.01 -4.26
N ASN A 192 -13.07 8.34 -5.49
CA ASN A 192 -12.18 9.16 -6.35
C ASN A 192 -11.80 10.49 -5.68
N LYS A 193 -12.75 11.09 -4.92
CA LYS A 193 -12.50 12.31 -4.15
C LYS A 193 -11.52 12.11 -2.99
N GLY A 194 -11.48 10.92 -2.40
CA GLY A 194 -10.61 10.59 -1.30
C GLY A 194 -9.19 10.18 -1.71
N VAL A 195 -9.01 9.68 -2.94
CA VAL A 195 -7.71 9.17 -3.42
C VAL A 195 -6.56 10.18 -3.26
N PRO A 196 -6.70 11.47 -3.61
CA PRO A 196 -5.61 12.44 -3.46
C PRO A 196 -5.09 12.60 -2.03
N ILE A 197 -5.93 12.31 -1.04
CA ILE A 197 -5.60 12.43 0.39
C ILE A 197 -5.66 11.09 1.12
N LEU A 198 -5.50 9.97 0.40
CA LEU A 198 -5.58 8.62 0.93
C LEU A 198 -4.73 8.42 2.19
N ASN A 199 -3.47 8.85 2.18
CA ASN A 199 -2.58 8.70 3.33
C ASN A 199 -3.11 9.45 4.57
N HIS A 200 -3.72 10.63 4.39
CA HIS A 200 -4.35 11.35 5.49
C HIS A 200 -5.56 10.59 6.03
N ILE A 201 -6.41 10.07 5.12
CA ILE A 201 -7.57 9.28 5.51
C ILE A 201 -7.16 8.04 6.29
N THR A 202 -6.24 7.24 5.76
CA THR A 202 -5.79 5.99 6.42
C THR A 202 -5.14 6.25 7.77
N ASN A 203 -4.28 7.27 7.88
CA ASN A 203 -3.63 7.66 9.15
C ASN A 203 -4.60 8.15 10.24
N LYS A 204 -5.79 8.61 9.87
CA LYS A 204 -6.82 9.05 10.83
C LYS A 204 -7.89 7.99 11.07
N LEU A 205 -8.16 7.17 10.07
CA LEU A 205 -9.21 6.16 10.11
C LEU A 205 -8.79 4.90 10.87
N ILE A 206 -7.52 4.53 10.75
CA ILE A 206 -6.96 3.31 11.35
C ILE A 206 -6.38 3.66 12.72
N LEU A 207 -6.76 2.88 13.76
CA LEU A 207 -6.38 3.09 15.16
C LEU A 207 -4.95 2.61 15.45
#